data_5c9e61f1399244da335f4087366da21a
#
_entry.id   5c9e61f1399244da335f4087366da21a
#
_cell.length_a   1.000
_cell.length_b   1.000
_cell.length_c   1.000
_cell.angle_alpha   90.00
_cell.angle_beta   90.00
_cell.angle_gamma   90.00
#
_symmetry.space_group_name_H-M   'P 1'
#
loop_
_entity.id
_entity.type
_entity.pdbx_description
1 polymer ?
#
loop_
_entity_poly.entity_id
_entity_poly.type
_entity_poly.pdbx_seq_one_letter_code
_entity_poly.pdbx_strand_id
1 'polypeptide(L)'
;MKKKITAAVLVLAMIVGAVACAGNDNTDGLKKITFVLDWTPNTNHTGLYVAQANGYFEELGLEVEIIQPAENGAELMVATGAADFGISCQDTMAPSLVGQGALPLKAVAAVLQHNTSGIISLKETGIDRPANMAGHNYATWDLPVEQAMVRSIVEGDGGAYEDVELIPSTVYDLITALHSGIDSVWIFYAWDGIASEVKGLETNYLDFGQLDPAFDYYTPVIISNDQYLAENEETAKKFLEAAAKGYEFAIEHPEEAAEILLEAAPELDRDIVMASQEWIANQYKAEVERWGYIDPARWDLFYQWLTDNGLSEEPLALGTGFTNDYLPE
;
A
#
# COMPACT_ATOMS: atom_id res chain seq x y z
N MET A 1 -76.74 -41.83 -8.93
CA MET A 1 -76.28 -42.02 -10.34
C MET A 1 -75.35 -40.93 -10.65
N LYS A 2 -74.04 -41.19 -10.71
CA LYS A 2 -72.98 -40.20 -10.83
C LYS A 2 -72.49 -40.15 -12.30
N LYS A 3 -72.64 -38.99 -12.95
CA LYS A 3 -72.09 -38.76 -14.29
C LYS A 3 -70.63 -38.21 -14.15
N LYS A 4 -69.73 -38.95 -14.74
CA LYS A 4 -68.34 -38.51 -14.90
C LYS A 4 -68.21 -37.59 -16.15
N ILE A 5 -67.73 -36.39 -15.99
CA ILE A 5 -67.39 -35.49 -17.08
C ILE A 5 -65.87 -35.52 -17.19
N THR A 6 -65.34 -35.94 -18.34
CA THR A 6 -63.91 -35.94 -18.69
C THR A 6 -63.63 -34.64 -19.40
N ALA A 7 -62.77 -33.79 -18.81
CA ALA A 7 -62.31 -32.59 -19.47
C ALA A 7 -60.97 -32.87 -20.12
N ALA A 8 -60.88 -32.68 -21.45
CA ALA A 8 -59.65 -32.72 -22.21
C ALA A 8 -58.97 -31.35 -22.13
N VAL A 9 -57.75 -31.34 -21.64
CA VAL A 9 -56.93 -30.13 -21.58
C VAL A 9 -56.03 -30.11 -22.83
N LEU A 10 -56.28 -29.16 -23.71
CA LEU A 10 -55.43 -28.84 -24.85
C LEU A 10 -54.25 -27.99 -24.35
N VAL A 11 -53.02 -28.51 -24.39
CA VAL A 11 -51.82 -27.77 -24.13
C VAL A 11 -51.34 -27.10 -25.42
N LEU A 12 -51.51 -25.79 -25.51
CA LEU A 12 -50.99 -24.97 -26.58
C LEU A 12 -49.58 -24.49 -26.18
N ALA A 13 -48.55 -25.09 -26.78
CA ALA A 13 -47.17 -24.65 -26.58
C ALA A 13 -46.90 -23.34 -27.38
N MET A 14 -46.86 -22.20 -26.68
CA MET A 14 -46.30 -20.96 -27.26
C MET A 14 -44.76 -20.97 -27.08
N ILE A 15 -44.08 -21.17 -28.20
CA ILE A 15 -42.63 -20.90 -28.29
C ILE A 15 -42.48 -19.39 -28.42
N VAL A 16 -42.15 -18.72 -27.31
CA VAL A 16 -41.67 -17.35 -27.29
C VAL A 16 -40.17 -17.43 -27.51
N GLY A 17 -39.70 -17.10 -28.69
CA GLY A 17 -38.29 -16.89 -28.96
C GLY A 17 -37.80 -15.64 -28.24
N ALA A 18 -37.13 -15.81 -27.13
CA ALA A 18 -36.34 -14.79 -26.51
C ALA A 18 -35.03 -14.64 -27.30
N VAL A 19 -34.94 -13.58 -28.12
CA VAL A 19 -33.67 -13.11 -28.67
C VAL A 19 -32.97 -12.46 -27.46
N ALA A 20 -32.14 -13.24 -26.76
CA ALA A 20 -31.18 -12.70 -25.82
C ALA A 20 -30.13 -11.93 -26.63
N CYS A 21 -30.11 -10.61 -26.52
CA CYS A 21 -28.91 -9.83 -26.83
C CYS A 21 -27.86 -10.29 -25.81
N ALA A 22 -27.02 -11.24 -26.20
CA ALA A 22 -25.81 -11.55 -25.50
C ALA A 22 -24.89 -10.34 -25.66
N GLY A 23 -24.82 -9.48 -24.65
CA GLY A 23 -23.63 -8.68 -24.41
C GLY A 23 -22.50 -9.69 -24.27
N ASN A 24 -21.50 -9.52 -25.08
CA ASN A 24 -20.30 -10.35 -25.05
C ASN A 24 -19.44 -9.92 -23.88
N ASP A 25 -19.82 -10.26 -22.64
CA ASP A 25 -18.91 -10.27 -21.51
C ASP A 25 -18.02 -11.51 -21.68
N ASN A 26 -16.91 -11.31 -22.37
CA ASN A 26 -15.87 -12.32 -22.60
C ASN A 26 -15.01 -12.52 -21.34
N THR A 27 -15.61 -12.80 -20.20
CA THR A 27 -14.89 -13.17 -18.95
C THR A 27 -14.79 -14.68 -18.76
N ASP A 28 -15.29 -15.49 -19.70
CA ASP A 28 -15.15 -16.95 -19.65
C ASP A 28 -13.72 -17.36 -19.97
N GLY A 29 -12.87 -17.45 -18.93
CA GLY A 29 -11.50 -17.98 -19.03
C GLY A 29 -10.41 -17.17 -18.32
N LEU A 30 -10.70 -16.00 -17.77
CA LEU A 30 -9.71 -15.23 -16.99
C LEU A 30 -9.49 -15.84 -15.59
N LYS A 31 -8.23 -15.85 -15.14
CA LYS A 31 -7.89 -16.24 -13.78
C LYS A 31 -8.20 -15.10 -12.83
N LYS A 32 -9.09 -15.34 -11.86
CA LYS A 32 -9.44 -14.34 -10.85
C LYS A 32 -8.31 -14.16 -9.85
N ILE A 33 -8.03 -12.90 -9.52
CA ILE A 33 -7.05 -12.45 -8.53
C ILE A 33 -7.73 -11.45 -7.62
N THR A 34 -7.64 -11.66 -6.32
CA THR A 34 -8.04 -10.67 -5.32
C THR A 34 -6.81 -9.94 -4.81
N PHE A 35 -6.79 -8.62 -4.99
CA PHE A 35 -5.76 -7.73 -4.48
C PHE A 35 -6.32 -6.83 -3.38
N VAL A 36 -5.73 -6.85 -2.18
CA VAL A 36 -6.17 -6.02 -1.06
C VAL A 36 -5.22 -4.84 -0.84
N LEU A 37 -5.78 -3.62 -0.77
CA LEU A 37 -5.04 -2.40 -0.43
C LEU A 37 -4.68 -2.39 1.07
N ASP A 38 -3.75 -1.51 1.46
CA ASP A 38 -3.42 -1.22 2.87
C ASP A 38 -4.36 -0.17 3.49
N TRP A 39 -4.90 0.73 2.66
CA TRP A 39 -5.73 1.87 3.06
C TRP A 39 -6.77 2.20 1.98
N THR A 40 -7.43 3.35 2.11
CA THR A 40 -8.23 3.93 1.02
C THR A 40 -7.37 4.19 -0.20
N PRO A 41 -7.93 4.16 -1.43
CA PRO A 41 -7.19 4.45 -2.65
C PRO A 41 -6.39 5.76 -2.54
N ASN A 42 -5.15 5.72 -2.98
CA ASN A 42 -4.25 6.87 -3.03
C ASN A 42 -3.20 6.63 -4.12
N THR A 43 -2.27 7.57 -4.28
CA THR A 43 -1.30 7.51 -5.38
C THR A 43 -0.29 6.37 -5.28
N ASN A 44 -0.08 5.73 -4.12
CA ASN A 44 0.70 4.49 -4.07
C ASN A 44 0.07 3.37 -4.90
N HIS A 45 -1.23 3.40 -5.12
CA HIS A 45 -1.99 2.36 -5.81
C HIS A 45 -2.22 2.64 -7.30
N THR A 46 -1.83 3.82 -7.81
CA THR A 46 -2.15 4.27 -9.16
C THR A 46 -1.76 3.26 -10.23
N GLY A 47 -0.57 2.65 -10.15
CA GLY A 47 -0.13 1.66 -11.14
C GLY A 47 -1.05 0.45 -11.26
N LEU A 48 -1.70 0.02 -10.18
CA LEU A 48 -2.67 -1.08 -10.19
C LEU A 48 -3.97 -0.68 -10.92
N TYR A 49 -4.47 0.53 -10.64
CA TYR A 49 -5.66 1.06 -11.32
C TYR A 49 -5.40 1.33 -12.80
N VAL A 50 -4.20 1.81 -13.14
CA VAL A 50 -3.76 1.95 -14.55
C VAL A 50 -3.70 0.58 -15.24
N ALA A 51 -3.12 -0.44 -14.58
CA ALA A 51 -3.04 -1.78 -15.15
C ALA A 51 -4.44 -2.37 -15.39
N GLN A 52 -5.39 -2.09 -14.51
CA GLN A 52 -6.79 -2.48 -14.67
C GLN A 52 -7.48 -1.71 -15.79
N ALA A 53 -7.41 -0.37 -15.79
CA ALA A 53 -8.09 0.48 -16.77
C ALA A 53 -7.57 0.29 -18.21
N ASN A 54 -6.26 0.06 -18.35
CA ASN A 54 -5.62 -0.16 -19.66
C ASN A 54 -5.69 -1.62 -20.13
N GLY A 55 -6.31 -2.53 -19.36
CA GLY A 55 -6.48 -3.93 -19.73
C GLY A 55 -5.21 -4.77 -19.66
N TYR A 56 -4.14 -4.33 -18.96
CA TYR A 56 -2.88 -5.06 -18.89
C TYR A 56 -3.02 -6.39 -18.13
N PHE A 57 -3.95 -6.49 -17.18
CA PHE A 57 -4.27 -7.74 -16.52
C PHE A 57 -5.00 -8.70 -17.46
N GLU A 58 -6.01 -8.22 -18.18
CA GLU A 58 -6.79 -9.03 -19.14
C GLU A 58 -5.95 -9.55 -20.29
N GLU A 59 -4.99 -8.76 -20.79
CA GLU A 59 -4.04 -9.19 -21.83
C GLU A 59 -3.22 -10.42 -21.41
N LEU A 60 -2.95 -10.56 -20.11
CA LEU A 60 -2.24 -11.70 -19.53
C LEU A 60 -3.17 -12.80 -19.00
N GLY A 61 -4.49 -12.67 -19.24
CA GLY A 61 -5.49 -13.67 -18.87
C GLY A 61 -5.90 -13.57 -17.39
N LEU A 62 -5.80 -12.39 -16.77
CA LEU A 62 -6.16 -12.15 -15.37
C LEU A 62 -7.38 -11.22 -15.26
N GLU A 63 -8.24 -11.49 -14.28
CA GLU A 63 -9.31 -10.61 -13.81
C GLU A 63 -8.95 -10.21 -12.37
N VAL A 64 -8.53 -8.95 -12.16
CA VAL A 64 -8.08 -8.48 -10.85
C VAL A 64 -9.16 -7.67 -10.18
N GLU A 65 -9.57 -8.11 -9.00
CA GLU A 65 -10.47 -7.37 -8.10
C GLU A 65 -9.62 -6.65 -7.03
N ILE A 66 -9.66 -5.31 -7.04
CA ILE A 66 -8.97 -4.48 -6.06
C ILE A 66 -9.96 -4.13 -4.95
N ILE A 67 -9.65 -4.54 -3.71
CA ILE A 67 -10.51 -4.34 -2.54
C ILE A 67 -9.80 -3.56 -1.44
N GLN A 68 -10.57 -2.88 -0.59
CA GLN A 68 -10.03 -2.25 0.61
C GLN A 68 -9.84 -3.27 1.73
N PRO A 69 -8.93 -3.02 2.70
CA PRO A 69 -8.67 -3.96 3.77
C PRO A 69 -9.88 -4.09 4.71
N ALA A 70 -10.07 -5.31 5.24
CA ALA A 70 -10.96 -5.54 6.37
C ALA A 70 -10.29 -5.08 7.69
N GLU A 71 -11.03 -5.09 8.81
CA GLU A 71 -10.52 -4.68 10.14
C GLU A 71 -9.23 -5.40 10.57
N ASN A 72 -9.00 -6.62 10.07
CA ASN A 72 -7.84 -7.44 10.38
C ASN A 72 -6.61 -7.15 9.51
N GLY A 73 -6.70 -6.17 8.60
CA GLY A 73 -5.61 -5.71 7.76
C GLY A 73 -5.29 -6.61 6.56
N ALA A 74 -4.51 -6.06 5.62
CA ALA A 74 -4.15 -6.73 4.38
C ALA A 74 -3.26 -7.97 4.61
N GLU A 75 -2.31 -7.90 5.53
CA GLU A 75 -1.36 -8.98 5.81
C GLU A 75 -2.07 -10.28 6.20
N LEU A 76 -3.04 -10.21 7.13
CA LEU A 76 -3.78 -11.40 7.54
C LEU A 76 -4.69 -11.94 6.43
N MET A 77 -5.27 -11.05 5.61
CA MET A 77 -6.06 -11.47 4.44
C MET A 77 -5.20 -12.25 3.44
N VAL A 78 -4.00 -11.77 3.14
CA VAL A 78 -3.06 -12.46 2.25
C VAL A 78 -2.55 -13.75 2.88
N ALA A 79 -2.12 -13.73 4.15
CA ALA A 79 -1.60 -14.90 4.84
C ALA A 79 -2.60 -16.06 4.92
N THR A 80 -3.89 -15.75 5.03
CA THR A 80 -4.98 -16.75 5.11
C THR A 80 -5.56 -17.15 3.76
N GLY A 81 -5.11 -16.53 2.65
CA GLY A 81 -5.62 -16.78 1.31
C GLY A 81 -7.01 -16.15 1.05
N ALA A 82 -7.42 -15.17 1.87
CA ALA A 82 -8.61 -14.34 1.59
C ALA A 82 -8.34 -13.31 0.50
N ALA A 83 -7.06 -12.99 0.25
CA ALA A 83 -6.57 -12.27 -0.90
C ALA A 83 -5.30 -12.96 -1.43
N ASP A 84 -5.04 -12.87 -2.74
CA ASP A 84 -3.89 -13.47 -3.39
C ASP A 84 -2.64 -12.59 -3.24
N PHE A 85 -2.87 -11.29 -3.34
CA PHE A 85 -1.86 -10.24 -3.15
C PHE A 85 -2.42 -9.12 -2.30
N GLY A 86 -1.54 -8.29 -1.76
CA GLY A 86 -1.94 -7.08 -1.04
C GLY A 86 -0.81 -6.07 -0.92
N ILE A 87 -1.13 -4.92 -0.35
CA ILE A 87 -0.15 -3.91 0.05
C ILE A 87 0.18 -4.08 1.53
N SER A 88 1.45 -3.94 1.86
CA SER A 88 1.97 -3.85 3.23
C SER A 88 3.20 -2.94 3.26
N CYS A 89 3.80 -2.79 4.42
CA CYS A 89 5.05 -2.04 4.62
C CYS A 89 6.09 -2.95 5.27
N GLN A 90 7.36 -2.73 4.98
CA GLN A 90 8.42 -3.60 5.50
C GLN A 90 8.47 -3.61 7.04
N ASP A 91 8.18 -2.48 7.68
CA ASP A 91 8.13 -2.33 9.14
C ASP A 91 6.95 -3.08 9.77
N THR A 92 5.75 -3.01 9.17
CA THR A 92 4.55 -3.70 9.66
C THR A 92 4.61 -5.20 9.43
N MET A 93 5.28 -5.66 8.36
CA MET A 93 5.55 -7.08 8.11
C MET A 93 6.49 -7.70 9.14
N ALA A 94 7.48 -6.97 9.62
CA ALA A 94 8.59 -7.53 10.41
C ALA A 94 8.11 -8.37 11.62
N PRO A 95 7.18 -7.91 12.46
CA PRO A 95 6.65 -8.72 13.57
C PRO A 95 5.91 -9.99 13.11
N SER A 96 5.36 -9.96 11.90
CA SER A 96 4.61 -11.09 11.32
C SER A 96 5.49 -12.16 10.69
N LEU A 97 6.80 -11.95 10.58
CA LEU A 97 7.71 -12.90 9.91
C LEU A 97 8.41 -13.87 10.86
N VAL A 98 8.39 -13.61 12.17
CA VAL A 98 9.12 -14.41 13.19
C VAL A 98 8.24 -14.70 14.39
N GLY A 99 8.69 -15.60 15.27
CA GLY A 99 7.97 -15.97 16.48
C GLY A 99 6.86 -17.01 16.27
N GLN A 100 6.06 -17.26 17.31
CA GLN A 100 5.02 -18.28 17.29
C GLN A 100 3.83 -17.95 16.40
N GLY A 101 3.64 -16.68 16.08
CA GLY A 101 2.58 -16.17 15.22
C GLY A 101 3.01 -15.88 13.79
N ALA A 102 4.19 -16.36 13.36
CA ALA A 102 4.74 -16.06 12.05
C ALA A 102 3.77 -16.40 10.90
N LEU A 103 3.57 -15.43 10.02
CA LEU A 103 2.73 -15.56 8.83
C LEU A 103 3.60 -15.91 7.61
N PRO A 104 3.10 -16.74 6.69
CA PRO A 104 3.84 -17.15 5.50
C PRO A 104 3.82 -16.06 4.41
N LEU A 105 4.33 -14.87 4.72
CA LEU A 105 4.27 -13.70 3.84
C LEU A 105 5.62 -13.42 3.18
N LYS A 106 5.56 -12.93 1.95
CA LYS A 106 6.70 -12.37 1.21
C LYS A 106 6.31 -11.08 0.48
N ALA A 107 7.17 -10.07 0.59
CA ALA A 107 7.19 -8.95 -0.34
C ALA A 107 7.72 -9.46 -1.69
N VAL A 108 6.99 -9.16 -2.77
CA VAL A 108 7.30 -9.59 -4.13
C VAL A 108 7.59 -8.43 -5.07
N ALA A 109 7.30 -7.20 -4.66
CA ALA A 109 7.70 -5.98 -5.35
C ALA A 109 7.70 -4.77 -4.38
N ALA A 110 8.66 -3.87 -4.54
CA ALA A 110 8.62 -2.54 -3.93
C ALA A 110 7.73 -1.62 -4.76
N VAL A 111 6.73 -0.99 -4.14
CA VAL A 111 5.90 0.01 -4.83
C VAL A 111 6.70 1.29 -5.02
N LEU A 112 7.37 1.75 -3.97
CA LEU A 112 8.32 2.87 -3.99
C LEU A 112 9.72 2.36 -3.68
N GLN A 113 10.72 3.01 -4.29
CA GLN A 113 12.11 2.62 -4.07
C GLN A 113 12.68 3.16 -2.76
N HIS A 114 12.20 4.29 -2.27
CA HIS A 114 12.64 4.89 -1.02
C HIS A 114 11.49 5.07 -0.04
N ASN A 115 11.84 5.11 1.24
CA ASN A 115 10.89 5.51 2.28
C ASN A 115 10.60 7.01 2.12
N THR A 116 9.34 7.34 1.86
CA THR A 116 8.86 8.71 1.75
C THR A 116 8.14 9.17 3.00
N SER A 117 8.30 8.45 4.11
CA SER A 117 7.71 8.85 5.39
C SER A 117 8.68 9.66 6.26
N GLY A 118 8.12 10.42 7.17
CA GLY A 118 8.87 11.28 8.06
C GLY A 118 7.96 12.06 9.00
N ILE A 119 8.55 12.95 9.77
CA ILE A 119 7.83 13.80 10.72
C ILE A 119 7.54 15.16 10.09
N ILE A 120 6.26 15.56 10.07
CA ILE A 120 5.83 16.89 9.65
C ILE A 120 5.43 17.74 10.85
N SER A 121 5.69 19.04 10.78
CA SER A 121 5.28 20.05 11.75
C SER A 121 5.01 21.38 11.06
N LEU A 122 4.25 22.29 11.68
CA LEU A 122 4.17 23.66 11.20
C LEU A 122 5.51 24.38 11.40
N LYS A 123 5.92 25.25 10.48
CA LYS A 123 7.17 26.03 10.64
C LYS A 123 7.21 26.85 11.91
N GLU A 124 6.07 27.38 12.34
CA GLU A 124 5.96 28.20 13.55
C GLU A 124 6.26 27.44 14.85
N THR A 125 6.19 26.09 14.86
CA THR A 125 6.57 25.27 16.02
C THR A 125 8.08 25.27 16.25
N GLY A 126 8.89 25.54 15.23
CA GLY A 126 10.35 25.50 15.30
C GLY A 126 10.95 24.10 15.28
N ILE A 127 10.16 23.04 14.97
CA ILE A 127 10.65 21.68 14.81
C ILE A 127 11.22 21.52 13.39
N ASP A 128 12.43 22.07 13.18
CA ASP A 128 13.15 22.01 11.90
C ASP A 128 14.28 20.97 11.89
N ARG A 129 14.49 20.28 13.03
CA ARG A 129 15.41 19.15 13.22
C ARG A 129 14.87 18.22 14.32
N PRO A 130 15.26 16.92 14.33
CA PRO A 130 14.75 15.97 15.31
C PRO A 130 14.90 16.37 16.76
N ALA A 131 16.06 16.94 17.16
CA ALA A 131 16.30 17.38 18.53
C ALA A 131 15.27 18.41 19.04
N ASN A 132 14.66 19.18 18.13
CA ASN A 132 13.67 20.19 18.48
C ASN A 132 12.26 19.61 18.75
N MET A 133 12.07 18.30 18.63
CA MET A 133 10.83 17.64 19.08
C MET A 133 10.69 17.62 20.62
N ALA A 134 11.80 17.75 21.34
CA ALA A 134 11.79 17.83 22.82
C ALA A 134 10.96 19.03 23.31
N GLY A 135 10.01 18.79 24.23
CA GLY A 135 9.08 19.79 24.74
C GLY A 135 7.86 20.05 23.85
N HIS A 136 7.67 19.26 22.79
CA HIS A 136 6.54 19.37 21.86
C HIS A 136 5.68 18.11 21.84
N ASN A 137 4.41 18.25 21.44
CA ASN A 137 3.43 17.19 21.34
C ASN A 137 3.60 16.44 20.01
N TYR A 138 3.91 15.16 20.08
CA TYR A 138 3.96 14.24 18.94
C TYR A 138 2.76 13.29 18.97
N ALA A 139 1.96 13.26 17.88
CA ALA A 139 0.89 12.28 17.74
C ALA A 139 1.49 10.91 17.42
N THR A 140 1.36 9.97 18.35
CA THR A 140 1.90 8.60 18.24
C THR A 140 0.80 7.58 18.00
N TRP A 141 1.08 6.55 17.22
CA TRP A 141 0.25 5.35 17.09
C TRP A 141 0.44 4.38 18.26
N ASP A 142 1.36 4.70 19.18
CA ASP A 142 1.73 3.86 20.34
C ASP A 142 2.33 2.51 19.93
N LEU A 143 3.03 2.48 18.79
CA LEU A 143 3.71 1.30 18.26
C LEU A 143 5.19 1.28 18.68
N PRO A 144 5.72 0.13 19.16
CA PRO A 144 7.12 0.05 19.62
C PRO A 144 8.15 0.46 18.54
N VAL A 145 7.93 0.06 17.28
CA VAL A 145 8.85 0.37 16.17
C VAL A 145 8.83 1.88 15.88
N GLU A 146 7.63 2.48 15.78
CA GLU A 146 7.47 3.92 15.59
C GLU A 146 8.21 4.72 16.66
N GLN A 147 7.94 4.41 17.95
CA GLN A 147 8.56 5.12 19.07
C GLN A 147 10.07 4.93 19.10
N ALA A 148 10.58 3.75 18.74
CA ALA A 148 12.02 3.50 18.69
C ALA A 148 12.68 4.29 17.54
N MET A 149 12.04 4.42 16.39
CA MET A 149 12.54 5.23 15.28
C MET A 149 12.58 6.71 15.66
N VAL A 150 11.49 7.24 16.22
CA VAL A 150 11.45 8.65 16.69
C VAL A 150 12.50 8.89 17.78
N ARG A 151 12.66 7.96 18.74
CA ARG A 151 13.74 8.04 19.73
C ARG A 151 15.11 8.08 19.07
N SER A 152 15.36 7.20 18.11
CA SER A 152 16.65 7.11 17.40
C SER A 152 17.02 8.42 16.71
N ILE A 153 16.08 9.05 16.00
CA ILE A 153 16.37 10.32 15.31
C ILE A 153 16.55 11.48 16.30
N VAL A 154 15.75 11.56 17.36
CA VAL A 154 15.84 12.63 18.37
C VAL A 154 17.15 12.54 19.13
N GLU A 155 17.50 11.37 19.66
CA GLU A 155 18.74 11.15 20.42
C GLU A 155 19.98 11.24 19.50
N GLY A 156 19.88 10.71 18.28
CA GLY A 156 20.94 10.79 17.27
C GLY A 156 21.30 12.24 16.88
N ASP A 157 20.32 13.12 16.92
CA ASP A 157 20.47 14.57 16.68
C ASP A 157 20.83 15.36 17.98
N GLY A 158 21.00 14.68 19.12
CA GLY A 158 21.38 15.26 20.41
C GLY A 158 20.23 15.84 21.22
N GLY A 159 18.98 15.49 20.89
CA GLY A 159 17.79 15.81 21.68
C GLY A 159 17.56 14.82 22.83
N ALA A 160 16.58 15.11 23.68
CA ALA A 160 16.12 14.25 24.76
C ALA A 160 14.75 13.69 24.38
N TYR A 161 14.67 12.41 24.02
CA TYR A 161 13.40 11.78 23.65
C TYR A 161 12.39 11.75 24.80
N GLU A 162 12.85 11.62 26.04
CA GLU A 162 12.00 11.63 27.24
C GLU A 162 11.28 12.97 27.45
N ASP A 163 11.72 14.03 26.80
CA ASP A 163 11.07 15.34 26.81
C ASP A 163 10.07 15.51 25.63
N VAL A 164 9.92 14.52 24.73
CA VAL A 164 8.87 14.52 23.71
C VAL A 164 7.55 14.08 24.34
N GLU A 165 6.52 14.91 24.22
CA GLU A 165 5.20 14.60 24.76
C GLU A 165 4.43 13.70 23.79
N LEU A 166 4.33 12.40 24.12
CA LEU A 166 3.63 11.43 23.29
C LEU A 166 2.11 11.54 23.49
N ILE A 167 1.38 11.85 22.43
CA ILE A 167 -0.09 11.97 22.43
C ILE A 167 -0.67 10.81 21.63
N PRO A 168 -1.17 9.72 22.27
CA PRO A 168 -1.77 8.61 21.53
C PRO A 168 -2.97 9.08 20.70
N SER A 169 -2.82 9.07 19.38
CA SER A 169 -3.83 9.57 18.45
C SER A 169 -3.59 9.03 17.06
N THR A 170 -4.65 8.52 16.41
CA THR A 170 -4.67 8.31 14.96
C THR A 170 -5.13 9.58 14.28
N VAL A 171 -4.24 10.21 13.54
CA VAL A 171 -4.54 11.45 12.80
C VAL A 171 -5.15 11.10 11.45
N TYR A 172 -6.43 11.43 11.26
CA TYR A 172 -7.15 11.29 9.97
C TYR A 172 -7.19 12.58 9.16
N ASP A 173 -7.02 13.72 9.81
CA ASP A 173 -6.95 15.06 9.23
C ASP A 173 -5.76 15.79 9.82
N LEU A 174 -4.67 15.81 9.05
CA LEU A 174 -3.39 16.40 9.46
C LEU A 174 -3.54 17.89 9.79
N ILE A 175 -4.27 18.64 8.97
CA ILE A 175 -4.41 20.10 9.13
C ILE A 175 -5.12 20.41 10.44
N THR A 176 -6.22 19.72 10.71
CA THR A 176 -6.95 19.86 11.98
C THR A 176 -6.08 19.48 13.17
N ALA A 177 -5.32 18.39 13.08
CA ALA A 177 -4.45 17.95 14.18
C ALA A 177 -3.37 18.97 14.50
N LEU A 178 -2.64 19.49 13.49
CA LEU A 178 -1.58 20.48 13.66
C LEU A 178 -2.09 21.84 14.22
N HIS A 179 -3.38 22.15 14.06
CA HIS A 179 -4.01 23.34 14.66
C HIS A 179 -4.73 23.06 15.98
N SER A 180 -4.71 21.81 16.46
CA SER A 180 -5.46 21.39 17.68
C SER A 180 -4.57 20.90 18.81
N GLY A 181 -3.32 21.35 18.84
CA GLY A 181 -2.39 21.05 19.95
C GLY A 181 -1.50 19.83 19.70
N ILE A 182 -1.44 19.32 18.48
CA ILE A 182 -0.41 18.40 18.00
C ILE A 182 0.63 19.23 17.25
N ASP A 183 1.89 19.14 17.67
CA ASP A 183 2.98 19.90 17.08
C ASP A 183 3.66 19.16 15.95
N SER A 184 3.66 17.82 15.99
CA SER A 184 4.27 16.98 14.96
C SER A 184 3.56 15.64 14.79
N VAL A 185 3.63 15.10 13.57
CA VAL A 185 2.93 13.87 13.14
C VAL A 185 3.85 13.09 12.18
N TRP A 186 3.85 11.76 12.27
CA TRP A 186 4.41 10.92 11.22
C TRP A 186 3.46 10.87 10.02
N ILE A 187 3.99 11.15 8.85
CA ILE A 187 3.22 11.17 7.60
C ILE A 187 3.96 10.43 6.48
N PHE A 188 3.22 10.14 5.41
CA PHE A 188 3.78 9.77 4.11
C PHE A 188 3.72 10.98 3.19
N TYR A 189 4.90 11.49 2.77
CA TYR A 189 4.99 12.77 2.06
C TYR A 189 4.18 12.80 0.76
N ALA A 190 4.18 11.67 0.04
CA ALA A 190 3.42 11.53 -1.21
C ALA A 190 1.92 11.90 -1.06
N TRP A 191 1.36 11.79 0.15
CA TRP A 191 -0.05 12.11 0.40
C TRP A 191 -0.20 13.32 1.33
N ASP A 192 0.14 13.18 2.59
CA ASP A 192 -0.09 14.25 3.58
C ASP A 192 0.85 15.45 3.39
N GLY A 193 2.11 15.21 2.99
CA GLY A 193 3.06 16.28 2.67
C GLY A 193 2.56 17.13 1.51
N ILE A 194 2.19 16.47 0.40
CA ILE A 194 1.62 17.13 -0.78
C ILE A 194 0.28 17.81 -0.46
N ALA A 195 -0.59 17.16 0.32
CA ALA A 195 -1.84 17.79 0.75
C ALA A 195 -1.59 19.09 1.54
N SER A 196 -0.57 19.10 2.39
CA SER A 196 -0.16 20.30 3.14
C SER A 196 0.28 21.43 2.20
N GLU A 197 1.07 21.11 1.18
CA GLU A 197 1.52 22.09 0.18
C GLU A 197 0.34 22.66 -0.63
N VAL A 198 -0.54 21.76 -1.14
CA VAL A 198 -1.75 22.16 -1.90
C VAL A 198 -2.66 23.07 -1.08
N LYS A 199 -2.77 22.82 0.23
CA LYS A 199 -3.57 23.66 1.15
C LYS A 199 -2.81 24.90 1.65
N GLY A 200 -1.56 25.10 1.23
CA GLY A 200 -0.76 26.29 1.53
C GLY A 200 -0.22 26.36 2.96
N LEU A 201 -0.03 25.22 3.62
CA LEU A 201 0.61 25.19 4.94
C LEU A 201 2.13 25.38 4.81
N GLU A 202 2.70 26.21 5.65
CA GLU A 202 4.15 26.29 5.82
C GLU A 202 4.62 25.26 6.83
N THR A 203 5.28 24.20 6.35
CA THR A 203 5.68 23.04 7.16
C THR A 203 7.19 22.85 7.15
N ASN A 204 7.69 22.18 8.20
CA ASN A 204 8.97 21.47 8.21
C ASN A 204 8.69 19.98 7.99
N TYR A 205 9.55 19.31 7.24
CA TYR A 205 9.48 17.87 7.04
C TYR A 205 10.84 17.25 7.34
N LEU A 206 10.85 16.24 8.20
CA LEU A 206 12.02 15.49 8.63
C LEU A 206 11.95 14.11 8.01
N ASP A 207 12.58 13.92 6.87
CA ASP A 207 12.61 12.69 6.09
C ASP A 207 13.44 11.61 6.78
N PHE A 208 12.84 10.45 7.09
CA PHE A 208 13.50 9.37 7.81
C PHE A 208 14.69 8.79 7.04
N GLY A 209 14.54 8.57 5.74
CA GLY A 209 15.62 8.01 4.91
C GLY A 209 16.85 8.92 4.80
N GLN A 210 16.66 10.24 4.97
CA GLN A 210 17.77 11.20 5.03
C GLN A 210 18.42 11.29 6.41
N LEU A 211 17.67 10.96 7.47
CA LEU A 211 18.17 11.04 8.85
C LEU A 211 18.98 9.82 9.25
N ASP A 212 18.58 8.62 8.82
CA ASP A 212 19.30 7.37 9.07
C ASP A 212 19.13 6.42 7.87
N PRO A 213 20.22 5.91 7.27
CA PRO A 213 20.13 4.95 6.16
C PRO A 213 19.33 3.69 6.49
N ALA A 214 19.24 3.26 7.76
CA ALA A 214 18.41 2.12 8.16
C ALA A 214 16.92 2.42 8.01
N PHE A 215 16.53 3.69 7.98
CA PHE A 215 15.14 4.11 7.85
C PHE A 215 14.71 4.37 6.40
N ASP A 216 15.62 4.17 5.43
CA ASP A 216 15.28 4.12 4.01
C ASP A 216 14.81 2.70 3.59
N TYR A 217 13.88 2.14 4.37
CA TYR A 217 13.29 0.84 4.12
C TYR A 217 12.12 0.92 3.12
N TYR A 218 11.68 -0.25 2.61
CA TYR A 218 10.64 -0.30 1.60
C TYR A 218 9.22 -0.13 2.19
N THR A 219 8.55 0.94 1.78
CA THR A 219 7.18 1.27 2.17
C THR A 219 6.49 2.14 1.10
N PRO A 220 5.40 1.64 0.43
CA PRO A 220 4.83 0.30 0.57
C PRO A 220 5.46 -0.77 -0.32
N VAL A 221 5.08 -2.03 -0.05
CA VAL A 221 5.45 -3.20 -0.85
C VAL A 221 4.22 -4.02 -1.26
N ILE A 222 4.28 -4.73 -2.38
CA ILE A 222 3.28 -5.76 -2.73
C ILE A 222 3.70 -7.05 -2.04
N ILE A 223 2.74 -7.68 -1.33
CA ILE A 223 2.92 -8.95 -0.63
C ILE A 223 2.07 -10.06 -1.25
N SER A 224 2.52 -11.30 -1.08
CA SER A 224 1.75 -12.53 -1.28
C SER A 224 2.15 -13.57 -0.24
N ASN A 225 1.48 -14.73 -0.21
CA ASN A 225 1.85 -15.80 0.70
C ASN A 225 2.62 -16.92 -0.01
N ASP A 226 3.46 -17.63 0.76
CA ASP A 226 4.34 -18.67 0.26
C ASP A 226 3.60 -19.80 -0.48
N GLN A 227 2.41 -20.18 -0.01
CA GLN A 227 1.63 -21.25 -0.64
C GLN A 227 1.11 -20.81 -2.00
N TYR A 228 0.52 -19.59 -2.06
CA TYR A 228 0.00 -19.05 -3.32
C TYR A 228 1.10 -18.93 -4.37
N LEU A 229 2.26 -18.38 -3.98
CA LEU A 229 3.41 -18.22 -4.86
C LEU A 229 3.92 -19.56 -5.41
N ALA A 230 4.00 -20.59 -4.55
CA ALA A 230 4.46 -21.93 -4.96
C ALA A 230 3.44 -22.65 -5.88
N GLU A 231 2.14 -22.48 -5.64
CA GLU A 231 1.09 -23.15 -6.40
C GLU A 231 0.70 -22.41 -7.70
N ASN A 232 0.97 -21.09 -7.78
CA ASN A 232 0.54 -20.22 -8.87
C ASN A 232 1.67 -19.34 -9.44
N GLU A 233 2.91 -19.88 -9.55
CA GLU A 233 4.12 -19.14 -9.98
C GLU A 233 3.90 -18.35 -11.28
N GLU A 234 3.37 -18.98 -12.31
CA GLU A 234 3.06 -18.37 -13.62
C GLU A 234 2.05 -17.21 -13.49
N THR A 235 1.05 -17.38 -12.61
CA THR A 235 0.04 -16.36 -12.37
C THR A 235 0.63 -15.17 -11.64
N ALA A 236 1.49 -15.41 -10.64
CA ALA A 236 2.19 -14.38 -9.90
C ALA A 236 3.10 -13.54 -10.81
N LYS A 237 3.85 -14.18 -11.71
CA LYS A 237 4.69 -13.49 -12.70
C LYS A 237 3.87 -12.62 -13.64
N LYS A 238 2.75 -13.14 -14.16
CA LYS A 238 1.84 -12.37 -15.02
C LYS A 238 1.22 -11.18 -14.29
N PHE A 239 0.82 -11.38 -13.03
CA PHE A 239 0.27 -10.28 -12.22
C PHE A 239 1.30 -9.16 -12.05
N LEU A 240 2.54 -9.50 -11.66
CA LEU A 240 3.60 -8.51 -11.48
C LEU A 240 4.06 -7.88 -12.80
N GLU A 241 4.01 -8.60 -13.91
CA GLU A 241 4.27 -8.03 -15.25
C GLU A 241 3.23 -6.96 -15.60
N ALA A 242 1.93 -7.24 -15.40
CA ALA A 242 0.87 -6.27 -15.66
C ALA A 242 0.95 -5.08 -14.69
N ALA A 243 1.20 -5.32 -13.40
CA ALA A 243 1.39 -4.26 -12.42
C ALA A 243 2.58 -3.37 -12.78
N ALA A 244 3.73 -3.95 -13.16
CA ALA A 244 4.90 -3.21 -13.60
C ALA A 244 4.58 -2.29 -14.80
N LYS A 245 3.85 -2.78 -15.81
CA LYS A 245 3.39 -1.94 -16.95
C LYS A 245 2.53 -0.76 -16.47
N GLY A 246 1.67 -0.99 -15.46
CA GLY A 246 0.83 0.07 -14.90
C GLY A 246 1.64 1.14 -14.17
N TYR A 247 2.63 0.75 -13.36
CA TYR A 247 3.51 1.71 -12.69
C TYR A 247 4.46 2.42 -13.67
N GLU A 248 5.01 1.74 -14.67
CA GLU A 248 5.81 2.38 -15.72
C GLU A 248 4.97 3.40 -16.51
N PHE A 249 3.72 3.08 -16.84
CA PHE A 249 2.79 4.05 -17.42
C PHE A 249 2.58 5.26 -16.51
N ALA A 250 2.39 5.04 -15.21
CA ALA A 250 2.18 6.12 -14.23
C ALA A 250 3.44 7.01 -14.05
N ILE A 251 4.63 6.48 -14.32
CA ILE A 251 5.88 7.24 -14.40
C ILE A 251 5.92 8.11 -15.65
N GLU A 252 5.60 7.53 -16.81
CA GLU A 252 5.72 8.20 -18.11
C GLU A 252 4.56 9.18 -18.38
N HIS A 253 3.38 8.93 -17.80
CA HIS A 253 2.14 9.67 -18.03
C HIS A 253 1.43 10.02 -16.71
N PRO A 254 2.06 10.78 -15.81
CA PRO A 254 1.54 11.00 -14.46
C PRO A 254 0.16 11.70 -14.44
N GLU A 255 -0.09 12.65 -15.34
CA GLU A 255 -1.38 13.33 -15.43
C GLU A 255 -2.51 12.37 -15.83
N GLU A 256 -2.29 11.53 -16.85
CA GLU A 256 -3.29 10.54 -17.29
C GLU A 256 -3.51 9.46 -16.24
N ALA A 257 -2.45 9.02 -15.56
CA ALA A 257 -2.53 8.06 -14.46
C ALA A 257 -3.33 8.62 -13.25
N ALA A 258 -3.17 9.91 -12.93
CA ALA A 258 -3.97 10.59 -11.92
C ALA A 258 -5.46 10.62 -12.29
N GLU A 259 -5.80 10.89 -13.55
CA GLU A 259 -7.21 10.84 -14.02
C GLU A 259 -7.80 9.43 -13.88
N ILE A 260 -7.04 8.40 -14.22
CA ILE A 260 -7.48 7.00 -14.07
C ILE A 260 -7.76 6.69 -12.58
N LEU A 261 -6.89 7.12 -11.66
CA LEU A 261 -7.12 6.94 -10.22
C LEU A 261 -8.39 7.68 -9.77
N LEU A 262 -8.60 8.92 -10.25
CA LEU A 262 -9.79 9.70 -9.93
C LEU A 262 -11.09 9.10 -10.51
N GLU A 263 -11.04 8.44 -11.65
CA GLU A 263 -12.18 7.69 -12.20
C GLU A 263 -12.51 6.46 -11.33
N ALA A 264 -11.50 5.78 -10.82
CA ALA A 264 -11.67 4.62 -9.95
C ALA A 264 -12.08 4.98 -8.51
N ALA A 265 -11.67 6.15 -8.02
CA ALA A 265 -11.92 6.66 -6.67
C ALA A 265 -12.38 8.14 -6.70
N PRO A 266 -13.62 8.41 -7.13
CA PRO A 266 -14.12 9.77 -7.37
C PRO A 266 -14.31 10.61 -6.10
N GLU A 267 -14.19 10.01 -4.92
CA GLU A 267 -14.23 10.69 -3.62
C GLU A 267 -12.94 11.44 -3.28
N LEU A 268 -11.84 11.18 -4.01
CA LEU A 268 -10.54 11.79 -3.74
C LEU A 268 -10.50 13.27 -4.16
N ASP A 269 -9.73 14.08 -3.42
CA ASP A 269 -9.47 15.48 -3.76
C ASP A 269 -8.58 15.56 -5.02
N ARG A 270 -9.14 16.07 -6.12
CA ARG A 270 -8.47 16.14 -7.40
C ARG A 270 -7.14 16.90 -7.35
N ASP A 271 -7.08 18.02 -6.65
CA ASP A 271 -5.88 18.86 -6.61
C ASP A 271 -4.76 18.13 -5.88
N ILE A 272 -5.09 17.37 -4.83
CA ILE A 272 -4.13 16.52 -4.11
C ILE A 272 -3.67 15.36 -4.98
N VAL A 273 -4.59 14.64 -5.64
CA VAL A 273 -4.23 13.49 -6.50
C VAL A 273 -3.31 13.91 -7.63
N MET A 274 -3.62 15.02 -8.33
CA MET A 274 -2.79 15.51 -9.44
C MET A 274 -1.38 15.88 -8.98
N ALA A 275 -1.26 16.65 -7.90
CA ALA A 275 0.03 17.07 -7.36
C ALA A 275 0.82 15.88 -6.79
N SER A 276 0.14 14.99 -6.07
CA SER A 276 0.75 13.77 -5.52
C SER A 276 1.26 12.84 -6.61
N GLN A 277 0.48 12.61 -7.67
CA GLN A 277 0.89 11.74 -8.76
C GLN A 277 2.09 12.27 -9.54
N GLU A 278 2.17 13.58 -9.78
CA GLU A 278 3.32 14.22 -10.40
C GLU A 278 4.59 14.02 -9.55
N TRP A 279 4.48 14.18 -8.24
CA TRP A 279 5.59 13.99 -7.31
C TRP A 279 6.02 12.53 -7.21
N ILE A 280 5.05 11.60 -6.98
CA ILE A 280 5.32 10.19 -6.68
C ILE A 280 5.82 9.42 -7.90
N ALA A 281 5.51 9.86 -9.11
CA ALA A 281 5.96 9.24 -10.35
C ALA A 281 7.49 9.03 -10.36
N ASN A 282 8.26 9.96 -9.79
CA ASN A 282 9.71 9.86 -9.68
C ASN A 282 10.18 8.90 -8.57
N GLN A 283 9.28 8.48 -7.65
CA GLN A 283 9.62 7.63 -6.51
C GLN A 283 9.37 6.14 -6.78
N TYR A 284 8.48 5.81 -7.75
CA TYR A 284 8.14 4.42 -8.04
C TYR A 284 9.33 3.58 -8.46
N LYS A 285 10.25 4.16 -9.21
CA LYS A 285 11.41 3.46 -9.77
C LYS A 285 12.74 4.11 -9.35
N ALA A 286 12.74 5.42 -9.08
CA ALA A 286 13.91 6.20 -8.69
C ALA A 286 15.16 5.85 -9.54
N GLU A 287 16.22 5.31 -8.92
CA GLU A 287 17.47 4.95 -9.60
C GLU A 287 17.54 3.54 -10.18
N VAL A 288 16.54 2.66 -9.88
CA VAL A 288 16.59 1.26 -10.34
C VAL A 288 16.16 1.10 -11.80
N GLU A 289 16.70 0.09 -12.47
CA GLU A 289 16.41 -0.15 -13.89
C GLU A 289 14.99 -0.65 -14.14
N ARG A 290 14.42 -1.41 -13.18
CA ARG A 290 13.06 -1.98 -13.28
C ARG A 290 12.24 -1.70 -12.04
N TRP A 291 10.97 -1.36 -12.23
CA TRP A 291 10.05 -1.19 -11.12
C TRP A 291 9.90 -2.48 -10.30
N GLY A 292 9.70 -2.33 -9.02
CA GLY A 292 9.41 -3.42 -8.10
C GLY A 292 10.65 -4.07 -7.47
N TYR A 293 11.86 -3.78 -7.98
CA TYR A 293 13.07 -4.40 -7.45
C TYR A 293 13.32 -4.06 -5.99
N ILE A 294 13.62 -5.08 -5.19
CA ILE A 294 14.00 -4.96 -3.78
C ILE A 294 15.50 -5.23 -3.66
N ASP A 295 16.28 -4.23 -3.24
CA ASP A 295 17.70 -4.40 -2.94
C ASP A 295 17.86 -5.17 -1.62
N PRO A 296 18.53 -6.35 -1.63
CA PRO A 296 18.70 -7.16 -0.43
C PRO A 296 19.43 -6.44 0.70
N ALA A 297 20.42 -5.61 0.38
CA ALA A 297 21.21 -4.94 1.41
C ALA A 297 20.41 -3.85 2.13
N ARG A 298 19.57 -3.09 1.39
CA ARG A 298 18.66 -2.10 1.98
C ARG A 298 17.57 -2.78 2.82
N TRP A 299 16.98 -3.87 2.31
CA TRP A 299 16.01 -4.66 3.04
C TRP A 299 16.56 -5.17 4.37
N ASP A 300 17.72 -5.79 4.33
CA ASP A 300 18.36 -6.40 5.49
C ASP A 300 18.83 -5.36 6.53
N LEU A 301 19.21 -4.15 6.08
CA LEU A 301 19.68 -3.08 6.96
C LEU A 301 18.62 -2.67 7.99
N PHE A 302 17.37 -2.50 7.57
CA PHE A 302 16.27 -2.18 8.48
C PHE A 302 15.97 -3.34 9.45
N TYR A 303 15.96 -4.59 8.95
CA TYR A 303 15.69 -5.75 9.80
C TYR A 303 16.83 -6.02 10.80
N GLN A 304 18.08 -5.71 10.41
CA GLN A 304 19.18 -5.72 11.37
C GLN A 304 18.99 -4.65 12.44
N TRP A 305 18.58 -3.44 12.06
CA TRP A 305 18.28 -2.38 13.02
C TRP A 305 17.18 -2.78 14.01
N LEU A 306 16.08 -3.41 13.54
CA LEU A 306 15.01 -3.93 14.41
C LEU A 306 15.57 -4.96 15.40
N THR A 307 16.38 -5.89 14.93
CA THR A 307 17.01 -6.94 15.75
C THR A 307 17.93 -6.35 16.80
N ASP A 308 18.80 -5.43 16.44
CA ASP A 308 19.77 -4.77 17.33
C ASP A 308 19.10 -3.92 18.42
N ASN A 309 17.91 -3.41 18.16
CA ASN A 309 17.11 -2.64 19.10
C ASN A 309 16.07 -3.48 19.86
N GLY A 310 16.06 -4.82 19.68
CA GLY A 310 15.15 -5.73 20.39
C GLY A 310 13.67 -5.53 20.04
N LEU A 311 13.38 -5.10 18.80
CA LEU A 311 12.04 -4.81 18.29
C LEU A 311 11.41 -5.99 17.54
N SER A 312 12.07 -7.12 17.49
CA SER A 312 11.57 -8.38 16.95
C SER A 312 11.62 -9.48 18.00
N GLU A 313 10.64 -10.40 18.05
CA GLU A 313 10.62 -11.53 19.01
C GLU A 313 11.84 -12.45 18.86
N GLU A 314 12.28 -12.64 17.61
CA GLU A 314 13.46 -13.42 17.24
C GLU A 314 14.26 -12.63 16.19
N PRO A 315 15.59 -12.87 16.06
CA PRO A 315 16.39 -12.19 15.04
C PRO A 315 15.85 -12.47 13.63
N LEU A 316 15.67 -11.41 12.85
CA LEU A 316 15.32 -11.50 11.44
C LEU A 316 16.56 -11.90 10.63
N ALA A 317 16.55 -13.09 10.05
CA ALA A 317 17.68 -13.57 9.24
C ALA A 317 17.79 -12.75 7.94
N LEU A 318 19.01 -12.60 7.41
CA LEU A 318 19.22 -11.93 6.13
C LEU A 318 18.39 -12.57 5.00
N GLY A 319 17.77 -11.76 4.18
CA GLY A 319 16.90 -12.18 3.08
C GLY A 319 15.52 -12.68 3.51
N THR A 320 15.13 -12.55 4.79
CA THR A 320 13.81 -12.94 5.26
C THR A 320 12.72 -12.01 4.72
N GLY A 321 11.60 -12.57 4.26
CA GLY A 321 10.36 -11.85 4.00
C GLY A 321 10.25 -11.20 2.62
N PHE A 322 11.18 -11.39 1.69
CA PHE A 322 11.04 -10.91 0.32
C PHE A 322 11.60 -11.87 -0.73
N THR A 323 11.26 -11.64 -2.00
CA THR A 323 11.86 -12.26 -3.17
C THR A 323 11.68 -11.39 -4.41
N ASN A 324 12.66 -11.41 -5.32
CA ASN A 324 12.57 -10.79 -6.65
C ASN A 324 12.25 -11.79 -7.78
N ASP A 325 12.02 -13.08 -7.45
CA ASP A 325 11.93 -14.19 -8.44
C ASP A 325 10.71 -14.10 -9.35
N TYR A 326 9.71 -13.31 -9.00
CA TYR A 326 8.46 -13.16 -9.74
C TYR A 326 8.40 -11.86 -10.56
N LEU A 327 9.37 -10.96 -10.42
CA LEU A 327 9.44 -9.72 -11.20
C LEU A 327 9.76 -10.02 -12.67
N PRO A 328 9.22 -9.23 -13.62
CA PRO A 328 9.60 -9.33 -15.03
C PRO A 328 11.10 -9.05 -15.22
N GLU A 329 11.70 -9.67 -16.29
CA GLU A 329 13.12 -9.51 -16.64
C GLU A 329 13.44 -8.08 -17.14
#